data_35f7553d544a175b1abf96676b464eae
#
_entry.id   35f7553d544a175b1abf96676b464eae
#
_cell.length_a   1.000
_cell.length_b   1.000
_cell.length_c   1.000
_cell.angle_alpha   90.00
_cell.angle_beta   90.00
_cell.angle_gamma   90.00
#
_symmetry.space_group_name_H-M   'P 1'
#
loop_
_entity.id
_entity.type
_entity.pdbx_description
1 polymer ?
#
loop_
_entity_poly.entity_id
_entity_poly.type
_entity_poly.pdbx_seq_one_letter_code
_entity_poly.pdbx_strand_id
1 'polypeptide(L)'
;NIDFDSVTLNLNQEKQDIAYRLKIISGNGAMKDLYQLGLSGTIGQNGLSVLVHQQDRQGRTGVNIGGAVTLGDSTYSVRLFPASPVLGTSSWTLNPENQILFYKDRRIEADLDLGYEGKTFSLHTYQGKDRKDQLEIEIKGINLTALSRSIPFVPDLGGLLNTDLLLSPQKALFDAEGESSIDSVS
;
A
#
# COMPACT_ATOMS: atom_id res chain seq x y z
N ASN A 1 24.99 6.75 9.12
CA ASN A 1 25.23 6.79 7.66
C ASN A 1 24.58 5.55 7.04
N ILE A 2 23.82 5.77 5.98
CA ILE A 2 23.27 4.67 5.17
C ILE A 2 24.17 4.57 3.95
N ASP A 3 24.83 3.43 3.77
CA ASP A 3 25.71 3.20 2.64
C ASP A 3 24.94 2.42 1.56
N PHE A 4 25.03 2.89 0.33
CA PHE A 4 24.47 2.22 -0.83
C PHE A 4 25.61 1.72 -1.72
N ASP A 5 25.54 0.46 -2.18
CA ASP A 5 26.49 -0.06 -3.16
C ASP A 5 26.20 0.52 -4.55
N SER A 6 24.94 0.66 -4.88
CA SER A 6 24.56 1.28 -6.15
C SER A 6 23.15 1.86 -6.13
N VAL A 7 22.98 2.93 -6.90
CA VAL A 7 21.67 3.51 -7.24
C VAL A 7 21.63 3.67 -8.75
N THR A 8 20.64 3.05 -9.39
CA THR A 8 20.46 3.11 -10.84
C THR A 8 19.07 3.63 -11.15
N LEU A 9 18.98 4.69 -11.96
CA LEU A 9 17.73 5.21 -12.50
C LEU A 9 17.72 5.06 -14.01
N ASN A 10 16.71 4.38 -14.53
CA ASN A 10 16.44 4.29 -15.96
C ASN A 10 15.13 5.01 -16.26
N LEU A 11 15.14 5.85 -17.27
CA LEU A 11 13.97 6.53 -17.82
C LEU A 11 13.85 6.16 -19.29
N ASN A 12 12.66 5.80 -19.72
CA ASN A 12 12.38 5.42 -21.09
C ASN A 12 11.07 6.05 -21.53
N GLN A 13 11.07 6.66 -22.71
CA GLN A 13 9.84 7.22 -23.27
C GLN A 13 9.11 6.13 -24.05
N GLU A 14 7.87 5.88 -23.71
CA GLU A 14 6.96 4.96 -24.38
C GLU A 14 5.74 5.72 -24.89
N LYS A 15 5.75 6.11 -26.16
CA LYS A 15 4.72 6.97 -26.78
C LYS A 15 4.61 8.33 -26.08
N GLN A 16 3.55 8.57 -25.30
CA GLN A 16 3.31 9.79 -24.55
C GLN A 16 3.61 9.65 -23.06
N ASP A 17 3.99 8.46 -22.62
CA ASP A 17 4.28 8.15 -21.24
C ASP A 17 5.77 8.00 -20.99
N ILE A 18 6.21 8.23 -19.77
CA ILE A 18 7.56 7.99 -19.30
C ILE A 18 7.54 6.78 -18.39
N ALA A 19 8.17 5.69 -18.82
CA ALA A 19 8.46 4.55 -17.96
C ALA A 19 9.71 4.84 -17.14
N TYR A 20 9.66 4.54 -15.84
CA TYR A 20 10.81 4.70 -14.96
C TYR A 20 11.11 3.43 -14.16
N ARG A 21 12.39 3.25 -13.85
CA ARG A 21 12.87 2.18 -12.97
C ARG A 21 14.03 2.68 -12.14
N LEU A 22 13.82 2.78 -10.84
CA LEU A 22 14.85 3.05 -9.85
C LEU A 22 15.22 1.72 -9.17
N LYS A 23 16.50 1.42 -9.07
CA LYS A 23 17.04 0.29 -8.33
C LYS A 23 18.08 0.79 -7.35
N ILE A 24 17.95 0.38 -6.11
CA ILE A 24 18.87 0.68 -5.02
C ILE A 24 19.36 -0.65 -4.46
N ILE A 25 20.68 -0.81 -4.33
CA ILE A 25 21.31 -1.95 -3.68
C ILE A 25 21.97 -1.43 -2.41
N SER A 26 21.66 -2.05 -1.28
CA SER A 26 22.24 -1.70 0.01
C SER A 26 23.63 -2.31 0.15
N GLY A 27 24.58 -1.52 0.63
CA GLY A 27 25.91 -1.97 1.02
C GLY A 27 25.89 -2.80 2.31
N ASN A 28 26.53 -2.34 3.31
CA ASN A 28 26.85 -3.09 4.54
C ASN A 28 25.70 -3.27 5.56
N GLY A 29 24.52 -3.72 5.13
CA GLY A 29 23.45 -4.10 6.06
C GLY A 29 22.79 -2.94 6.81
N ALA A 30 22.96 -1.70 6.33
CA ALA A 30 22.42 -0.50 6.96
C ALA A 30 20.89 -0.42 6.94
N MET A 31 20.24 -1.23 6.13
CA MET A 31 18.79 -1.29 6.00
C MET A 31 18.24 -2.67 6.37
N LYS A 32 18.38 -3.08 7.64
CA LYS A 32 17.88 -4.38 8.16
C LYS A 32 18.09 -5.55 7.17
N ASP A 33 17.01 -6.24 6.81
CA ASP A 33 17.04 -7.34 5.85
C ASP A 33 16.93 -6.87 4.38
N LEU A 34 16.87 -5.58 4.11
CA LEU A 34 16.79 -5.03 2.77
C LEU A 34 18.15 -5.15 2.05
N TYR A 35 18.15 -5.84 0.92
CA TYR A 35 19.30 -5.89 0.02
C TYR A 35 19.05 -5.09 -1.25
N GLN A 36 17.88 -5.24 -1.84
CA GLN A 36 17.50 -4.54 -3.05
C GLN A 36 16.12 -3.91 -2.92
N LEU A 37 16.02 -2.63 -3.25
CA LEU A 37 14.77 -1.91 -3.43
C LEU A 37 14.64 -1.50 -4.89
N GLY A 38 13.52 -1.85 -5.50
CA GLY A 38 13.13 -1.43 -6.84
C GLY A 38 11.85 -0.59 -6.76
N LEU A 39 11.84 0.53 -7.49
CA LEU A 39 10.64 1.30 -7.79
C LEU A 39 10.51 1.37 -9.30
N SER A 40 9.36 0.99 -9.85
CA SER A 40 9.12 1.08 -11.28
C SER A 40 7.68 1.48 -11.56
N GLY A 41 7.45 2.06 -12.73
CA GLY A 41 6.11 2.48 -13.13
C GLY A 41 6.12 3.36 -14.36
N THR A 42 5.01 4.03 -14.57
CA THR A 42 4.79 4.94 -15.69
C THR A 42 4.22 6.26 -15.19
N ILE A 43 4.55 7.33 -15.87
CA ILE A 43 3.97 8.67 -15.69
C ILE A 43 3.46 9.12 -17.04
N GLY A 44 2.17 9.40 -17.13
CA GLY A 44 1.52 9.83 -18.36
C GLY A 44 0.50 10.93 -18.14
N GLN A 45 -0.13 11.38 -19.20
CA GLN A 45 -1.14 12.44 -19.14
C GLN A 45 -2.40 12.01 -18.34
N ASN A 46 -2.74 10.73 -18.40
CA ASN A 46 -3.95 10.19 -17.79
C ASN A 46 -3.70 9.49 -16.46
N GLY A 47 -2.49 9.59 -15.90
CA GLY A 47 -2.23 9.00 -14.61
C GLY A 47 -0.78 8.59 -14.39
N LEU A 48 -0.58 7.88 -13.30
CA LEU A 48 0.72 7.35 -12.91
C LEU A 48 0.57 5.95 -12.30
N SER A 49 1.61 5.16 -12.39
CA SER A 49 1.70 3.90 -11.66
C SER A 49 3.03 3.80 -10.91
N VAL A 50 3.03 3.08 -9.80
CA VAL A 50 4.23 2.74 -9.05
C VAL A 50 4.13 1.30 -8.56
N LEU A 51 5.20 0.53 -8.76
CA LEU A 51 5.42 -0.79 -8.18
C LEU A 51 6.64 -0.72 -7.28
N VAL A 52 6.48 -1.12 -6.04
CA VAL A 52 7.57 -1.30 -5.07
C VAL A 52 7.92 -2.78 -5.03
N HIS A 53 9.18 -3.10 -5.23
CA HIS A 53 9.71 -4.45 -5.13
C HIS A 53 10.94 -4.44 -4.21
N GLN A 54 10.91 -5.28 -3.18
CA GLN A 54 12.00 -5.39 -2.21
C GLN A 54 12.43 -6.85 -2.06
N GLN A 55 13.74 -7.07 -2.02
CA GLN A 55 14.33 -8.38 -1.78
C GLN A 55 15.41 -8.32 -0.70
N ASP A 56 15.55 -9.41 0.04
CA ASP A 56 16.68 -9.63 0.95
C ASP A 56 17.92 -10.17 0.21
N ARG A 57 19.02 -10.42 0.97
CA ARG A 57 20.27 -10.95 0.41
C ARG A 57 20.15 -12.37 -0.14
N GLN A 58 19.14 -13.13 0.29
CA GLN A 58 18.85 -14.48 -0.18
C GLN A 58 17.92 -14.47 -1.42
N GLY A 59 17.52 -13.29 -1.90
CA GLY A 59 16.63 -13.13 -3.04
C GLY A 59 15.14 -13.35 -2.69
N ARG A 60 14.78 -13.44 -1.40
CA ARG A 60 13.39 -13.57 -0.98
C ARG A 60 12.71 -12.21 -1.09
N THR A 61 11.54 -12.22 -1.69
CA THR A 61 10.72 -11.00 -1.79
C THR A 61 10.05 -10.71 -0.46
N GLY A 62 10.31 -9.56 0.12
CA GLY A 62 9.63 -9.07 1.32
C GLY A 62 8.48 -8.14 1.01
N VAL A 63 8.59 -7.36 -0.08
CA VAL A 63 7.52 -6.49 -0.56
C VAL A 63 7.43 -6.57 -2.08
N ASN A 64 6.21 -6.70 -2.60
CA ASN A 64 5.88 -6.54 -4.01
C ASN A 64 4.45 -6.06 -4.14
N ILE A 65 4.26 -4.75 -4.14
CA ILE A 65 2.94 -4.12 -4.23
C ILE A 65 3.05 -2.81 -4.99
N GLY A 66 2.03 -2.49 -5.73
CA GLY A 66 1.97 -1.24 -6.47
C GLY A 66 0.58 -0.64 -6.49
N GLY A 67 0.51 0.57 -7.00
CA GLY A 67 -0.73 1.28 -7.25
C GLY A 67 -0.69 2.04 -8.56
N ALA A 68 -1.84 2.18 -9.17
CA ALA A 68 -2.04 3.01 -10.34
C ALA A 68 -3.10 4.06 -10.04
N VAL A 69 -2.81 5.30 -10.36
CA VAL A 69 -3.78 6.40 -10.33
C VAL A 69 -4.17 6.73 -11.76
N THR A 70 -5.46 6.72 -12.04
CA THR A 70 -6.01 7.16 -13.32
C THR A 70 -6.78 8.46 -13.11
N LEU A 71 -6.50 9.43 -13.96
CA LEU A 71 -7.12 10.75 -13.94
C LEU A 71 -8.30 10.75 -14.92
N GLY A 72 -9.51 10.96 -14.41
CA GLY A 72 -10.71 11.19 -15.20
C GLY A 72 -11.20 12.64 -15.10
N ASP A 73 -12.19 13.00 -15.89
CA ASP A 73 -12.71 14.37 -15.94
C ASP A 73 -13.29 14.86 -14.61
N SER A 74 -13.90 13.97 -13.85
CA SER A 74 -14.56 14.27 -12.56
C SER A 74 -14.12 13.40 -11.41
N THR A 75 -13.25 12.41 -11.66
CA THR A 75 -12.82 11.43 -10.66
C THR A 75 -11.34 11.11 -10.80
N TYR A 76 -10.70 10.73 -9.68
CA TYR A 76 -9.41 10.05 -9.65
C TYR A 76 -9.67 8.63 -9.18
N SER A 77 -9.18 7.64 -9.92
CA SER A 77 -9.28 6.23 -9.55
C SER A 77 -7.91 5.72 -9.10
N VAL A 78 -7.86 5.05 -7.98
CA VAL A 78 -6.68 4.33 -7.50
C VAL A 78 -6.97 2.84 -7.50
N ARG A 79 -6.10 2.04 -8.10
CA ARG A 79 -6.15 0.57 -8.07
C ARG A 79 -4.83 0.01 -7.60
N LEU A 80 -4.87 -1.04 -6.77
CA LEU A 80 -3.68 -1.77 -6.35
C LEU A 80 -3.42 -2.96 -7.28
N PHE A 81 -2.14 -3.36 -7.37
CA PHE A 81 -1.66 -4.52 -8.11
C PHE A 81 -0.35 -5.06 -7.51
N PRO A 82 0.13 -6.28 -7.86
CA PRO A 82 -0.56 -7.33 -8.63
C PRO A 82 -1.71 -7.96 -7.85
N ALA A 83 -2.46 -8.88 -8.45
CA ALA A 83 -3.55 -9.61 -7.79
C ALA A 83 -3.09 -10.42 -6.57
N SER A 84 -1.81 -10.76 -6.50
CA SER A 84 -1.17 -11.41 -5.37
C SER A 84 0.03 -10.59 -4.90
N PRO A 85 -0.19 -9.47 -4.19
CA PRO A 85 0.91 -8.68 -3.66
C PRO A 85 1.64 -9.44 -2.55
N VAL A 86 2.92 -9.11 -2.35
CA VAL A 86 3.73 -9.66 -1.25
C VAL A 86 3.94 -8.58 -0.21
N LEU A 87 3.58 -8.87 1.03
CA LEU A 87 3.80 -8.01 2.18
C LEU A 87 4.35 -8.83 3.34
N GLY A 88 5.52 -8.47 3.85
CA GLY A 88 6.17 -9.18 4.94
C GLY A 88 6.53 -10.63 4.59
N THR A 89 6.99 -10.89 3.36
CA THR A 89 7.27 -12.22 2.79
C THR A 89 6.05 -13.12 2.56
N SER A 90 4.85 -12.67 2.91
CA SER A 90 3.60 -13.39 2.70
C SER A 90 2.92 -12.92 1.41
N SER A 91 2.37 -13.88 0.65
CA SER A 91 1.58 -13.58 -0.55
C SER A 91 0.14 -13.36 -0.14
N TRP A 92 -0.36 -12.16 -0.35
CA TRP A 92 -1.72 -11.75 -0.05
C TRP A 92 -2.62 -11.93 -1.27
N THR A 93 -3.91 -11.99 -1.07
CA THR A 93 -4.91 -11.96 -2.13
C THR A 93 -5.56 -10.59 -2.15
N LEU A 94 -5.64 -9.99 -3.32
CA LEU A 94 -6.29 -8.72 -3.57
C LEU A 94 -7.57 -8.96 -4.37
N ASN A 95 -8.69 -8.31 -4.01
CA ASN A 95 -9.91 -8.43 -4.82
C ASN A 95 -9.68 -7.89 -6.24
N PRO A 96 -10.15 -8.61 -7.29
CA PRO A 96 -9.83 -8.27 -8.68
C PRO A 96 -10.29 -6.89 -9.12
N GLU A 97 -11.43 -6.45 -8.61
CA GLU A 97 -12.07 -5.18 -8.97
C GLU A 97 -11.73 -4.06 -7.97
N ASN A 98 -10.67 -4.25 -7.15
CA ASN A 98 -10.28 -3.25 -6.16
C ASN A 98 -10.15 -1.86 -6.77
N GLN A 99 -10.71 -0.88 -6.08
CA GLN A 99 -10.61 0.53 -6.47
C GLN A 99 -10.93 1.48 -5.32
N ILE A 100 -10.34 2.66 -5.38
CA ILE A 100 -10.72 3.80 -4.56
C ILE A 100 -10.97 4.96 -5.52
N LEU A 101 -12.16 5.53 -5.48
CA LEU A 101 -12.59 6.65 -6.30
C LEU A 101 -12.67 7.92 -5.47
N PHE A 102 -11.99 8.95 -5.92
CA PHE A 102 -12.01 10.28 -5.34
C PHE A 102 -12.77 11.22 -6.30
N TYR A 103 -13.89 11.76 -5.87
CA TYR A 103 -14.72 12.67 -6.64
C TYR A 103 -14.36 14.14 -6.37
N LYS A 104 -14.57 15.01 -7.34
CA LYS A 104 -14.33 16.45 -7.18
C LYS A 104 -15.20 17.11 -6.10
N ASP A 105 -16.36 16.54 -5.81
CA ASP A 105 -17.25 16.94 -4.71
C ASP A 105 -16.79 16.45 -3.32
N ARG A 106 -15.59 15.83 -3.24
CA ARG A 106 -14.94 15.26 -2.06
C ARG A 106 -15.52 13.92 -1.57
N ARG A 107 -16.47 13.36 -2.27
CA ARG A 107 -16.95 12.02 -2.02
C ARG A 107 -15.84 11.02 -2.34
N ILE A 108 -15.76 9.97 -1.53
CA ILE A 108 -14.82 8.85 -1.72
C ILE A 108 -15.65 7.57 -1.75
N GLU A 109 -15.43 6.76 -2.75
CA GLU A 109 -15.95 5.39 -2.82
C GLU A 109 -14.77 4.42 -2.81
N ALA A 110 -14.90 3.31 -2.10
CA ALA A 110 -13.84 2.32 -1.99
C ALA A 110 -14.41 0.91 -2.02
N ASP A 111 -13.66 0.02 -2.66
CA ASP A 111 -13.84 -1.42 -2.65
C ASP A 111 -12.46 -2.06 -2.73
N LEU A 112 -11.88 -2.35 -1.57
CA LEU A 112 -10.52 -2.88 -1.45
C LEU A 112 -10.47 -3.94 -0.36
N ASP A 113 -10.07 -5.15 -0.74
CA ASP A 113 -9.80 -6.27 0.17
C ASP A 113 -8.41 -6.84 -0.06
N LEU A 114 -7.66 -6.96 1.01
CA LEU A 114 -6.40 -7.67 1.09
C LEU A 114 -6.51 -8.75 2.16
N GLY A 115 -6.27 -10.01 1.79
CA GLY A 115 -6.39 -11.15 2.70
C GLY A 115 -5.21 -12.11 2.64
N TYR A 116 -4.83 -12.67 3.80
CA TYR A 116 -3.81 -13.70 3.94
C TYR A 116 -4.04 -14.50 5.23
N GLU A 117 -4.32 -15.81 5.13
CA GLU A 117 -4.44 -16.72 6.29
C GLU A 117 -5.29 -16.16 7.46
N GLY A 118 -6.47 -15.66 7.17
CA GLY A 118 -7.37 -15.09 8.18
C GLY A 118 -6.99 -13.68 8.67
N LYS A 119 -5.93 -13.10 8.13
CA LYS A 119 -5.59 -11.67 8.29
C LYS A 119 -6.24 -10.89 7.18
N THR A 120 -6.83 -9.75 7.51
CA THR A 120 -7.52 -8.92 6.53
C THR A 120 -7.18 -7.45 6.70
N PHE A 121 -7.17 -6.75 5.59
CA PHE A 121 -7.31 -5.31 5.49
C PHE A 121 -8.40 -5.02 4.47
N SER A 122 -9.46 -4.35 4.89
CA SER A 122 -10.57 -3.97 4.03
C SER A 122 -10.83 -2.48 4.12
N LEU A 123 -11.17 -1.88 2.98
CA LEU A 123 -11.61 -0.49 2.89
C LEU A 123 -12.81 -0.44 1.95
N HIS A 124 -13.97 -0.14 2.49
CA HIS A 124 -15.23 -0.11 1.74
C HIS A 124 -16.01 1.17 1.96
N THR A 125 -16.82 1.55 0.96
CA THR A 125 -17.86 2.55 1.17
C THR A 125 -18.93 1.95 2.08
N TYR A 126 -19.23 2.63 3.18
CA TYR A 126 -20.23 2.17 4.14
C TYR A 126 -21.63 2.08 3.51
N GLN A 127 -22.30 0.94 3.66
CA GLN A 127 -23.59 0.64 3.05
C GLN A 127 -24.78 0.95 3.96
N GLY A 128 -24.58 1.58 5.12
CA GLY A 128 -25.65 1.92 6.06
C GLY A 128 -26.58 3.00 5.55
N LYS A 129 -27.87 2.92 5.93
CA LYS A 129 -28.92 3.83 5.42
C LYS A 129 -28.76 5.30 5.83
N ASP A 130 -28.10 5.54 6.95
CA ASP A 130 -28.02 6.86 7.58
C ASP A 130 -26.71 7.63 7.33
N ARG A 131 -25.72 7.01 6.65
CA ARG A 131 -24.36 7.57 6.54
C ARG A 131 -23.73 7.25 5.17
N LYS A 132 -24.28 7.81 4.11
CA LYS A 132 -23.96 7.46 2.71
C LYS A 132 -22.54 7.80 2.23
N ASP A 133 -21.79 8.62 2.96
CA ASP A 133 -20.47 9.13 2.52
C ASP A 133 -19.34 8.70 3.46
N GLN A 134 -19.53 7.61 4.20
CA GLN A 134 -18.52 7.11 5.13
C GLN A 134 -17.72 5.95 4.52
N LEU A 135 -16.48 5.84 4.97
CA LEU A 135 -15.60 4.72 4.67
C LEU A 135 -15.47 3.84 5.90
N GLU A 136 -15.62 2.55 5.70
CA GLU A 136 -15.37 1.51 6.70
C GLU A 136 -13.99 0.91 6.45
N ILE A 137 -13.13 0.94 7.48
CA ILE A 137 -11.83 0.29 7.49
C ILE A 137 -11.87 -0.83 8.51
N GLU A 138 -11.57 -2.03 8.05
CA GLU A 138 -11.39 -3.20 8.92
C GLU A 138 -9.97 -3.73 8.79
N ILE A 139 -9.29 -3.90 9.91
CA ILE A 139 -7.97 -4.52 10.01
C ILE A 139 -8.05 -5.65 11.02
N LYS A 140 -7.70 -6.88 10.60
CA LYS A 140 -7.70 -8.05 11.48
C LYS A 140 -6.38 -8.81 11.42
N GLY A 141 -5.79 -9.07 12.57
CA GLY A 141 -4.67 -9.97 12.75
C GLY A 141 -3.37 -9.56 12.05
N ILE A 142 -3.18 -8.27 11.73
CA ILE A 142 -1.96 -7.79 11.08
C ILE A 142 -0.78 -7.84 12.07
N ASN A 143 0.21 -8.67 11.77
CA ASN A 143 1.42 -8.77 12.57
C ASN A 143 2.35 -7.60 12.28
N LEU A 144 2.42 -6.66 13.22
CA LEU A 144 3.23 -5.45 13.10
C LEU A 144 4.74 -5.75 13.07
N THR A 145 5.19 -6.81 13.75
CA THR A 145 6.60 -7.22 13.72
C THR A 145 7.04 -7.65 12.32
N ALA A 146 6.21 -8.47 11.66
CA ALA A 146 6.50 -8.93 10.31
C ALA A 146 6.46 -7.76 9.30
N LEU A 147 5.48 -6.88 9.45
CA LEU A 147 5.31 -5.72 8.56
C LEU A 147 6.45 -4.71 8.73
N SER A 148 6.81 -4.33 9.97
CA SER A 148 7.86 -3.34 10.23
C SER A 148 9.25 -3.80 9.77
N ARG A 149 9.54 -5.10 9.84
CA ARG A 149 10.81 -5.66 9.31
C ARG A 149 10.94 -5.52 7.80
N SER A 150 9.82 -5.52 7.08
CA SER A 150 9.79 -5.46 5.61
C SER A 150 9.82 -4.04 5.08
N ILE A 151 9.52 -3.04 5.91
CA ILE A 151 9.46 -1.63 5.50
C ILE A 151 10.71 -0.92 6.02
N PRO A 152 11.58 -0.41 5.12
CA PRO A 152 12.74 0.38 5.52
C PRO A 152 12.32 1.62 6.31
N PHE A 153 13.15 2.02 7.28
CA PHE A 153 12.97 3.25 8.10
C PHE A 153 11.79 3.23 9.10
N VAL A 154 11.01 2.17 9.14
CA VAL A 154 9.99 1.99 10.18
C VAL A 154 10.66 1.41 11.43
N PRO A 155 10.41 1.94 12.63
CA PRO A 155 10.90 1.35 13.87
C PRO A 155 10.33 -0.05 14.06
N ASP A 156 10.99 -0.88 14.88
CA ASP A 156 10.48 -2.21 15.20
C ASP A 156 9.17 -2.07 16.00
N LEU A 157 8.10 -2.52 15.41
CA LEU A 157 6.78 -2.57 16.02
C LEU A 157 6.48 -4.01 16.41
N GLY A 158 5.82 -4.20 17.55
CA GLY A 158 5.40 -5.51 18.05
C GLY A 158 3.91 -5.61 18.20
N GLY A 159 3.38 -6.84 18.12
CA GLY A 159 1.99 -7.14 18.38
C GLY A 159 1.12 -7.42 17.15
N LEU A 160 -0.16 -7.68 17.41
CA LEU A 160 -1.21 -7.84 16.41
C LEU A 160 -2.09 -6.61 16.40
N LEU A 161 -2.29 -6.02 15.23
CA LEU A 161 -3.21 -4.90 15.04
C LEU A 161 -4.58 -5.43 14.62
N ASN A 162 -5.59 -5.04 15.39
CA ASN A 162 -7.00 -5.20 15.05
C ASN A 162 -7.67 -3.82 15.17
N THR A 163 -8.46 -3.44 14.18
CA THR A 163 -9.07 -2.12 14.14
C THR A 163 -10.31 -2.15 13.29
N ASP A 164 -11.40 -1.58 13.79
CA ASP A 164 -12.61 -1.27 13.05
C ASP A 164 -12.83 0.24 13.16
N LEU A 165 -12.78 0.94 12.03
CA LEU A 165 -12.92 2.40 11.95
C LEU A 165 -13.99 2.79 10.96
N LEU A 166 -14.77 3.78 11.33
CA LEU A 166 -15.69 4.45 10.43
C LEU A 166 -15.20 5.89 10.21
N LEU A 167 -14.82 6.20 8.98
CA LEU A 167 -14.30 7.52 8.61
C LEU A 167 -15.38 8.33 7.91
N SER A 168 -15.62 9.53 8.42
CA SER A 168 -16.52 10.50 7.79
C SER A 168 -15.70 11.59 7.10
N PRO A 169 -15.73 11.72 5.77
CA PRO A 169 -15.10 12.82 5.07
C PRO A 169 -15.88 14.11 5.34
N GLN A 170 -15.36 14.97 6.20
CA GLN A 170 -15.92 16.30 6.47
C GLN A 170 -15.15 17.42 5.75
N LYS A 171 -15.71 18.64 5.76
CA LYS A 171 -15.23 19.79 4.97
C LYS A 171 -13.75 20.17 5.14
N ALA A 172 -13.05 19.70 6.17
CA ALA A 172 -11.63 20.01 6.41
C ALA A 172 -10.77 18.87 6.98
N LEU A 173 -11.38 17.87 7.63
CA LEU A 173 -10.68 16.78 8.32
C LEU A 173 -11.54 15.51 8.28
N PHE A 174 -10.90 14.35 8.45
CA PHE A 174 -11.60 13.09 8.68
C PHE A 174 -11.94 12.97 10.17
N ASP A 175 -13.20 12.75 10.49
CA ASP A 175 -13.60 12.26 11.81
C ASP A 175 -13.56 10.73 11.78
N ALA A 176 -12.91 10.12 12.76
CA ALA A 176 -12.81 8.67 12.89
C ALA A 176 -13.55 8.23 14.15
N GLU A 177 -14.47 7.27 13.99
CA GLU A 177 -15.09 6.55 15.10
C GLU A 177 -14.72 5.07 14.96
N GLY A 178 -14.32 4.43 16.04
CA GLY A 178 -14.02 3.01 15.99
C GLY A 178 -13.22 2.49 17.18
N GLU A 179 -13.00 1.19 17.18
CA GLU A 179 -12.21 0.48 18.17
C GLU A 179 -10.92 -0.05 17.56
N SER A 180 -9.83 0.10 18.29
CA SER A 180 -8.55 -0.48 17.89
C SER A 180 -7.88 -1.17 19.07
N SER A 181 -7.26 -2.31 18.83
CA SER A 181 -6.44 -3.01 19.81
C SER A 181 -5.08 -3.39 19.23
N ILE A 182 -4.07 -3.35 20.08
CA ILE A 182 -2.75 -3.91 19.78
C ILE A 182 -2.48 -4.95 20.86
N ASP A 183 -2.58 -6.22 20.48
CA ASP A 183 -2.33 -7.33 21.38
C ASP A 183 -0.84 -7.70 21.37
N SER A 184 -0.22 -7.73 22.55
CA SER A 184 1.16 -8.20 22.69
C SER A 184 1.22 -9.71 22.44
N VAL A 185 2.03 -10.11 21.47
CA VAL A 185 2.33 -11.54 21.24
C VAL A 185 3.50 -11.90 22.16
N SER A 186 3.22 -12.73 23.16
CA SER A 186 4.23 -13.33 24.04
C SER A 186 4.98 -14.47 23.37
#